data_367336eb2506530ca6221d63e709fb0a
#
_entry.id   367336eb2506530ca6221d63e709fb0a
#
_cell.length_a   1.000
_cell.length_b   1.000
_cell.length_c   1.000
_cell.angle_alpha   90.00
_cell.angle_beta   90.00
_cell.angle_gamma   90.00
#
_symmetry.space_group_name_H-M   'P 1'
#
loop_
_entity.id
_entity.type
_entity.pdbx_description
1 polymer ?
#
loop_
_entity_poly.entity_id
_entity_poly.type
_entity_poly.pdbx_seq_one_letter_code
_entity_poly.pdbx_strand_id
1 'polypeptide(L)'
;FSDQFLEEIIFLKSFVKNYLNQKINLNKRNSHWIYNGLEIFLINKYISQYYPKVKFLGRLSRFGLIKNYEISKINFNDLFLNYTEYVQRLNLHQLDDQSSEFLTRINEEIASPYHSGVGLIFIESIIGDIEFNELIKNVSKINSREELNNLFINFSKNDLSWFIYDYIGKRQSIDLKIKKTGENNFLVSEKNNIDLPYSVGLLKNDSIVYSKIYN
;
A
#
# COMPACT_ATOMS: atom_id res chain seq x y z
N PHE A 1 -23.09 4.52 -0.99
CA PHE A 1 -22.34 5.42 -0.11
C PHE A 1 -23.26 6.54 0.37
N SER A 2 -22.88 7.26 1.43
CA SER A 2 -23.48 8.56 1.73
C SER A 2 -22.91 9.63 0.79
N ASP A 3 -23.69 10.66 0.51
CA ASP A 3 -23.23 11.76 -0.33
C ASP A 3 -22.04 12.47 0.32
N GLN A 4 -22.09 12.66 1.63
CA GLN A 4 -20.97 13.21 2.41
C GLN A 4 -19.68 12.42 2.23
N PHE A 5 -19.71 11.08 2.30
CA PHE A 5 -18.51 10.25 2.09
C PHE A 5 -17.91 10.44 0.71
N LEU A 6 -18.77 10.50 -0.33
CA LEU A 6 -18.29 10.67 -1.71
C LEU A 6 -17.69 12.08 -1.91
N GLU A 7 -18.34 13.10 -1.41
CA GLU A 7 -17.87 14.49 -1.49
C GLU A 7 -16.53 14.66 -0.77
N GLU A 8 -16.39 14.10 0.45
CA GLU A 8 -15.15 14.17 1.21
C GLU A 8 -14.01 13.43 0.51
N ILE A 9 -14.25 12.26 -0.08
CA ILE A 9 -13.20 11.51 -0.81
C ILE A 9 -12.79 12.24 -2.08
N ILE A 10 -13.73 12.82 -2.83
CA ILE A 10 -13.42 13.60 -4.04
C ILE A 10 -12.60 14.84 -3.67
N PHE A 11 -13.03 15.57 -2.62
CA PHE A 11 -12.29 16.71 -2.11
C PHE A 11 -10.89 16.32 -1.65
N LEU A 12 -10.79 15.27 -0.83
CA LEU A 12 -9.52 14.79 -0.30
C LEU A 12 -8.53 14.42 -1.39
N LYS A 13 -8.97 13.68 -2.42
CA LYS A 13 -8.13 13.35 -3.58
C LYS A 13 -7.56 14.61 -4.24
N SER A 14 -8.40 15.58 -4.52
CA SER A 14 -7.98 16.83 -5.16
C SER A 14 -7.03 17.61 -4.25
N PHE A 15 -7.34 17.69 -2.95
CA PHE A 15 -6.53 18.38 -1.96
C PHE A 15 -5.14 17.74 -1.82
N VAL A 16 -5.09 16.42 -1.58
CA VAL A 16 -3.83 15.69 -1.40
C VAL A 16 -2.96 15.80 -2.64
N LYS A 17 -3.52 15.61 -3.82
CA LYS A 17 -2.77 15.75 -5.08
C LYS A 17 -2.14 17.14 -5.22
N ASN A 18 -2.90 18.20 -4.95
CA ASN A 18 -2.37 19.57 -5.02
C ASN A 18 -1.33 19.83 -3.92
N TYR A 19 -1.57 19.35 -2.71
CA TYR A 19 -0.65 19.48 -1.59
C TYR A 19 0.70 18.81 -1.89
N LEU A 20 0.69 17.55 -2.32
CA LEU A 20 1.92 16.82 -2.67
C LEU A 20 2.67 17.51 -3.82
N ASN A 21 1.95 18.02 -4.81
CA ASN A 21 2.54 18.76 -5.92
C ASN A 21 3.28 20.03 -5.51
N GLN A 22 2.86 20.65 -4.42
CA GLN A 22 3.51 21.86 -3.88
C GLN A 22 4.64 21.54 -2.91
N LYS A 23 4.59 20.38 -2.25
CA LYS A 23 5.53 20.00 -1.19
C LYS A 23 6.70 19.16 -1.66
N ILE A 24 6.50 18.36 -2.68
CA ILE A 24 7.53 17.46 -3.23
C ILE A 24 8.11 18.09 -4.48
N ASN A 25 9.43 18.24 -4.51
CA ASN A 25 10.16 18.89 -5.62
C ASN A 25 10.86 17.86 -6.54
N LEU A 26 10.25 16.71 -6.74
CA LEU A 26 10.76 15.66 -7.62
C LEU A 26 10.14 15.76 -9.02
N ASN A 27 10.84 15.24 -10.03
CA ASN A 27 10.26 15.07 -11.34
C ASN A 27 9.14 14.03 -11.30
N LYS A 28 7.90 14.48 -11.51
CA LYS A 28 6.70 13.63 -11.40
C LYS A 28 6.69 12.45 -12.35
N ARG A 29 7.28 12.59 -13.55
CA ARG A 29 7.31 11.50 -14.53
C ARG A 29 8.19 10.36 -14.03
N ASN A 30 9.35 10.71 -13.49
CA ASN A 30 10.35 9.72 -13.06
C ASN A 30 10.17 9.23 -11.63
N SER A 31 9.35 9.91 -10.84
CA SER A 31 9.10 9.60 -9.42
C SER A 31 7.60 9.53 -9.12
N HIS A 32 6.78 9.17 -10.12
CA HIS A 32 5.32 9.15 -9.99
C HIS A 32 4.85 8.23 -8.85
N TRP A 33 5.57 7.15 -8.57
CA TRP A 33 5.20 6.19 -7.54
C TRP A 33 5.10 6.82 -6.15
N ILE A 34 5.99 7.77 -5.80
CA ILE A 34 5.91 8.41 -4.47
C ILE A 34 4.72 9.37 -4.37
N TYR A 35 4.41 10.13 -5.44
CA TYR A 35 3.24 11.01 -5.45
C TYR A 35 1.94 10.23 -5.36
N ASN A 36 1.81 9.23 -6.21
CA ASN A 36 0.62 8.41 -6.29
C ASN A 36 0.47 7.51 -5.05
N GLY A 37 1.58 6.93 -4.58
CA GLY A 37 1.60 6.10 -3.38
C GLY A 37 1.19 6.89 -2.14
N LEU A 38 1.72 8.11 -1.96
CA LEU A 38 1.33 8.98 -0.84
C LEU A 38 -0.13 9.44 -0.94
N GLU A 39 -0.65 9.70 -2.16
CA GLU A 39 -2.07 10.01 -2.34
C GLU A 39 -2.93 8.85 -1.82
N ILE A 40 -2.66 7.62 -2.27
CA ILE A 40 -3.40 6.44 -1.84
C ILE A 40 -3.22 6.16 -0.35
N PHE A 41 -2.00 6.29 0.17
CA PHE A 41 -1.71 6.14 1.59
C PHE A 41 -2.55 7.09 2.47
N LEU A 42 -2.56 8.39 2.15
CA LEU A 42 -3.28 9.39 2.92
C LEU A 42 -4.80 9.20 2.83
N ILE A 43 -5.32 8.83 1.66
CA ILE A 43 -6.73 8.49 1.49
C ILE A 43 -7.11 7.27 2.33
N ASN A 44 -6.28 6.23 2.30
CA ASN A 44 -6.51 5.02 3.09
C ASN A 44 -6.54 5.32 4.60
N LYS A 45 -5.58 6.11 5.09
CA LYS A 45 -5.53 6.56 6.50
C LYS A 45 -6.79 7.33 6.90
N TYR A 46 -7.22 8.28 6.06
CA TYR A 46 -8.44 9.05 6.29
C TYR A 46 -9.67 8.16 6.39
N ILE A 47 -9.86 7.24 5.43
CA ILE A 47 -11.00 6.34 5.42
C ILE A 47 -10.95 5.39 6.62
N SER A 48 -9.78 4.86 6.97
CA SER A 48 -9.60 3.99 8.15
C SER A 48 -9.97 4.69 9.45
N GLN A 49 -9.67 5.97 9.57
CA GLN A 49 -9.93 6.76 10.77
C GLN A 49 -11.39 7.20 10.88
N TYR A 50 -11.97 7.75 9.81
CA TYR A 50 -13.29 8.40 9.85
C TYR A 50 -14.42 7.51 9.33
N TYR A 51 -14.10 6.53 8.48
CA TYR A 51 -15.06 5.67 7.80
C TYR A 51 -14.73 4.17 7.86
N PRO A 52 -14.30 3.62 9.02
CA PRO A 52 -13.79 2.24 9.13
C PRO A 52 -14.83 1.16 8.79
N LYS A 53 -16.13 1.51 8.82
CA LYS A 53 -17.23 0.58 8.59
C LYS A 53 -17.88 0.72 7.20
N VAL A 54 -17.36 1.62 6.37
CA VAL A 54 -17.91 1.79 5.02
C VAL A 54 -17.59 0.55 4.19
N LYS A 55 -18.66 -0.07 3.66
CA LYS A 55 -18.54 -1.26 2.82
C LYS A 55 -18.29 -0.89 1.36
N PHE A 56 -17.54 -1.74 0.66
CA PHE A 56 -17.25 -1.57 -0.76
C PHE A 56 -18.50 -1.35 -1.62
N LEU A 57 -19.51 -2.18 -1.42
CA LEU A 57 -20.79 -2.07 -2.14
C LEU A 57 -21.69 -0.94 -1.61
N GLY A 58 -21.24 -0.15 -0.65
CA GLY A 58 -22.03 0.92 -0.05
C GLY A 58 -23.40 0.42 0.45
N ARG A 59 -24.48 1.06 0.01
CA ARG A 59 -25.87 0.68 0.40
C ARG A 59 -26.25 -0.71 -0.10
N LEU A 60 -25.70 -1.17 -1.24
CA LEU A 60 -26.02 -2.49 -1.80
C LEU A 60 -25.55 -3.64 -0.90
N SER A 61 -24.56 -3.43 -0.04
CA SER A 61 -24.12 -4.45 0.93
C SER A 61 -25.23 -4.91 1.88
N ARG A 62 -26.29 -4.11 2.05
CA ARG A 62 -27.44 -4.39 2.91
C ARG A 62 -28.62 -5.00 2.15
N PHE A 63 -28.54 -5.09 0.83
CA PHE A 63 -29.64 -5.60 0.00
C PHE A 63 -29.81 -7.10 0.19
N GLY A 64 -31.05 -7.58 0.38
CA GLY A 64 -31.38 -8.92 0.82
C GLY A 64 -30.72 -10.06 0.05
N LEU A 65 -30.60 -9.93 -1.27
CA LEU A 65 -29.95 -10.94 -2.13
C LEU A 65 -28.43 -10.94 -2.01
N ILE A 66 -27.81 -9.79 -1.73
CA ILE A 66 -26.33 -9.60 -1.70
C ILE A 66 -25.77 -9.72 -0.29
N LYS A 67 -26.57 -9.43 0.72
CA LYS A 67 -26.17 -9.35 2.15
C LYS A 67 -25.36 -10.57 2.65
N ASN A 68 -25.64 -11.75 2.13
CA ASN A 68 -25.03 -13.00 2.58
C ASN A 68 -23.77 -13.39 1.80
N TYR A 69 -23.43 -12.68 0.73
CA TYR A 69 -22.22 -12.94 -0.03
C TYR A 69 -21.00 -12.27 0.59
N GLU A 70 -19.83 -12.88 0.47
CA GLU A 70 -18.57 -12.36 1.02
C GLU A 70 -18.25 -10.93 0.53
N ILE A 71 -18.56 -10.62 -0.72
CA ILE A 71 -18.36 -9.29 -1.29
C ILE A 71 -19.10 -8.16 -0.50
N SER A 72 -20.22 -8.49 0.15
CA SER A 72 -20.97 -7.53 0.97
C SER A 72 -20.26 -7.19 2.28
N LYS A 73 -19.33 -8.04 2.72
CA LYS A 73 -18.56 -7.90 3.96
C LYS A 73 -17.29 -7.08 3.77
N ILE A 74 -16.79 -6.98 2.53
CA ILE A 74 -15.56 -6.26 2.20
C ILE A 74 -15.69 -4.79 2.57
N ASN A 75 -14.72 -4.24 3.32
CA ASN A 75 -14.66 -2.83 3.60
C ASN A 75 -14.11 -2.06 2.40
N PHE A 76 -14.41 -0.78 2.33
CA PHE A 76 -13.95 0.06 1.23
C PHE A 76 -12.42 0.05 1.10
N ASN A 77 -11.69 0.10 2.22
CA ASN A 77 -10.23 0.08 2.24
C ASN A 77 -9.60 -1.24 1.81
N ASP A 78 -10.31 -2.36 1.95
CA ASP A 78 -9.81 -3.68 1.52
C ASP A 78 -9.63 -3.75 -0.01
N LEU A 79 -10.30 -2.84 -0.75
CA LEU A 79 -10.12 -2.73 -2.21
C LEU A 79 -8.72 -2.35 -2.64
N PHE A 80 -7.98 -1.61 -1.81
CA PHE A 80 -6.63 -1.19 -2.16
C PHE A 80 -5.73 -2.40 -2.39
N LEU A 81 -5.83 -3.42 -1.54
CA LEU A 81 -5.14 -4.70 -1.71
C LEU A 81 -5.68 -5.46 -2.93
N ASN A 82 -7.00 -5.53 -3.08
CA ASN A 82 -7.62 -6.28 -4.17
C ASN A 82 -7.26 -5.74 -5.56
N TYR A 83 -7.13 -4.43 -5.73
CA TYR A 83 -6.70 -3.85 -7.01
C TYR A 83 -5.26 -4.24 -7.34
N THR A 84 -4.37 -4.18 -6.38
CA THR A 84 -2.97 -4.60 -6.55
C THR A 84 -2.89 -6.05 -6.96
N GLU A 85 -3.57 -6.94 -6.23
CA GLU A 85 -3.60 -8.37 -6.49
C GLU A 85 -4.21 -8.70 -7.87
N TYR A 86 -5.30 -8.04 -8.24
CA TYR A 86 -5.96 -8.25 -9.53
C TYR A 86 -5.04 -7.96 -10.71
N VAL A 87 -4.35 -6.83 -10.69
CA VAL A 87 -3.44 -6.43 -11.77
C VAL A 87 -2.22 -7.36 -11.83
N GLN A 88 -1.70 -7.80 -10.69
CA GLN A 88 -0.60 -8.75 -10.62
C GLN A 88 -1.00 -10.13 -11.17
N ARG A 89 -2.17 -10.64 -10.79
CA ARG A 89 -2.70 -11.93 -11.29
C ARG A 89 -2.90 -11.95 -12.79
N LEU A 90 -3.30 -10.83 -13.38
CA LEU A 90 -3.45 -10.69 -14.83
C LEU A 90 -2.10 -10.47 -15.54
N ASN A 91 -1.00 -10.38 -14.81
CA ASN A 91 0.33 -10.07 -15.33
C ASN A 91 0.38 -8.75 -16.13
N LEU A 92 -0.44 -7.78 -15.74
CA LEU A 92 -0.55 -6.47 -16.39
C LEU A 92 0.28 -5.39 -15.70
N HIS A 93 0.81 -5.67 -14.49
CA HIS A 93 1.60 -4.72 -13.71
C HIS A 93 2.91 -4.37 -14.44
N GLN A 94 3.16 -3.08 -14.61
CA GLN A 94 4.43 -2.53 -15.09
C GLN A 94 5.28 -2.06 -13.91
N LEU A 95 6.56 -1.81 -14.17
CA LEU A 95 7.48 -1.32 -13.13
C LEU A 95 7.09 0.08 -12.67
N ASP A 96 6.95 0.28 -11.37
CA ASP A 96 6.71 1.60 -10.78
C ASP A 96 7.95 2.50 -10.90
N ASP A 97 9.09 1.90 -11.15
CA ASP A 97 10.38 2.56 -11.29
C ASP A 97 10.62 3.19 -12.67
N GLN A 98 9.84 2.87 -13.67
CA GLN A 98 9.95 3.48 -15.00
C GLN A 98 9.25 4.86 -15.04
N SER A 99 9.56 5.66 -16.08
CA SER A 99 8.87 6.93 -16.29
C SER A 99 7.38 6.71 -16.60
N SER A 100 6.51 7.56 -16.03
CA SER A 100 5.06 7.44 -16.21
C SER A 100 4.60 7.53 -17.67
N GLU A 101 5.38 8.14 -18.55
CA GLU A 101 5.06 8.22 -19.99
C GLU A 101 5.09 6.86 -20.72
N PHE A 102 5.74 5.85 -20.11
CA PHE A 102 5.77 4.48 -20.62
C PHE A 102 4.72 3.57 -19.99
N LEU A 103 3.96 4.09 -19.02
CA LEU A 103 2.88 3.33 -18.39
C LEU A 103 1.66 3.25 -19.30
N THR A 104 1.05 2.07 -19.33
CA THR A 104 -0.31 1.95 -19.86
C THR A 104 -1.28 2.66 -18.92
N ARG A 105 -2.43 3.09 -19.44
CA ARG A 105 -3.42 3.81 -18.66
C ARG A 105 -3.86 3.06 -17.39
N ILE A 106 -4.01 1.73 -17.45
CA ILE A 106 -4.36 0.92 -16.29
C ILE A 106 -3.26 0.94 -15.21
N ASN A 107 -1.99 1.00 -15.63
CA ASN A 107 -0.87 1.10 -14.69
C ASN A 107 -0.76 2.51 -14.13
N GLU A 108 -0.92 3.55 -14.93
CA GLU A 108 -0.83 4.93 -14.47
C GLU A 108 -1.97 5.30 -13.49
N GLU A 109 -3.22 4.90 -13.78
CA GLU A 109 -4.38 5.31 -13.00
C GLU A 109 -4.72 4.37 -11.84
N ILE A 110 -4.35 3.09 -11.92
CA ILE A 110 -4.77 2.06 -10.96
C ILE A 110 -3.58 1.29 -10.39
N ALA A 111 -2.86 0.52 -11.24
CA ALA A 111 -1.92 -0.46 -10.72
C ALA A 111 -0.78 0.17 -9.92
N SER A 112 -0.05 1.13 -10.49
CA SER A 112 1.08 1.79 -9.84
C SER A 112 0.67 2.60 -8.60
N PRO A 113 -0.40 3.44 -8.62
CA PRO A 113 -0.85 4.14 -7.43
C PRO A 113 -1.19 3.21 -6.26
N TYR A 114 -1.98 2.18 -6.50
CA TYR A 114 -2.39 1.27 -5.43
C TYR A 114 -1.24 0.38 -4.95
N HIS A 115 -0.39 -0.11 -5.85
CA HIS A 115 0.79 -0.88 -5.49
C HIS A 115 1.73 -0.07 -4.59
N SER A 116 2.11 1.13 -5.02
CA SER A 116 2.96 2.02 -4.22
C SER A 116 2.33 2.39 -2.88
N GLY A 117 1.02 2.70 -2.87
CA GLY A 117 0.28 3.05 -1.66
C GLY A 117 0.21 1.92 -0.64
N VAL A 118 -0.06 0.69 -1.09
CA VAL A 118 -0.04 -0.51 -0.23
C VAL A 118 1.36 -0.76 0.32
N GLY A 119 2.40 -0.58 -0.49
CA GLY A 119 3.78 -0.67 -0.06
C GLY A 119 4.13 0.33 1.04
N LEU A 120 3.68 1.59 0.93
CA LEU A 120 3.88 2.60 1.97
C LEU A 120 3.12 2.28 3.26
N ILE A 121 1.89 1.74 3.18
CA ILE A 121 1.14 1.24 4.34
C ILE A 121 1.92 0.11 5.03
N PHE A 122 2.53 -0.78 4.25
CA PHE A 122 3.34 -1.86 4.79
C PHE A 122 4.61 -1.35 5.49
N ILE A 123 5.34 -0.40 4.88
CA ILE A 123 6.50 0.24 5.53
C ILE A 123 6.08 0.87 6.86
N GLU A 124 4.99 1.64 6.89
CA GLU A 124 4.51 2.25 8.13
C GLU A 124 4.26 1.19 9.21
N SER A 125 3.68 0.04 8.84
CA SER A 125 3.45 -1.06 9.79
C SER A 125 4.74 -1.66 10.37
N ILE A 126 5.86 -1.56 9.64
CA ILE A 126 7.17 -2.07 10.04
C ILE A 126 7.90 -1.08 10.95
N ILE A 127 8.00 0.18 10.51
CA ILE A 127 8.83 1.19 11.21
C ILE A 127 8.04 2.01 12.24
N GLY A 128 6.70 1.95 12.19
CA GLY A 128 5.79 2.69 13.06
C GLY A 128 5.47 4.09 12.57
N ASP A 129 4.34 4.62 13.06
CA ASP A 129 3.76 5.91 12.63
C ASP A 129 4.71 7.09 12.79
N ILE A 130 5.49 7.15 13.87
CA ILE A 130 6.36 8.28 14.18
C ILE A 130 7.53 8.33 13.18
N GLU A 131 8.23 7.21 13.01
CA GLU A 131 9.36 7.12 12.08
C GLU A 131 8.89 7.29 10.64
N PHE A 132 7.74 6.73 10.28
CA PHE A 132 7.18 6.91 8.94
C PHE A 132 6.84 8.37 8.64
N ASN A 133 6.24 9.09 9.58
CA ASN A 133 5.95 10.52 9.42
C ASN A 133 7.22 11.35 9.24
N GLU A 134 8.32 10.99 9.91
CA GLU A 134 9.61 11.63 9.70
C GLU A 134 10.19 11.32 8.33
N LEU A 135 10.11 10.07 7.88
CA LEU A 135 10.49 9.67 6.53
C LEU A 135 9.79 10.55 5.49
N ILE A 136 8.46 10.66 5.58
CA ILE A 136 7.66 11.43 4.61
C ILE A 136 7.97 12.94 4.67
N LYS A 137 8.20 13.49 5.85
CA LYS A 137 8.67 14.89 5.98
C LYS A 137 10.00 15.13 5.26
N ASN A 138 10.90 14.15 5.27
CA ASN A 138 12.18 14.28 4.57
C ASN A 138 12.04 14.17 3.05
N VAL A 139 11.00 13.48 2.53
CA VAL A 139 10.70 13.46 1.08
C VAL A 139 10.49 14.87 0.52
N SER A 140 9.95 15.81 1.30
CA SER A 140 9.76 17.19 0.85
C SER A 140 11.07 18.01 0.72
N LYS A 141 12.21 17.49 1.21
CA LYS A 141 13.49 18.17 1.21
C LYS A 141 14.43 17.72 0.10
N ILE A 142 14.09 16.64 -0.59
CA ILE A 142 14.89 16.04 -1.65
C ILE A 142 14.52 16.56 -3.02
N ASN A 143 15.47 16.56 -3.95
CA ASN A 143 15.33 17.13 -5.27
C ASN A 143 15.62 16.15 -6.41
N SER A 144 16.09 14.94 -6.08
CA SER A 144 16.40 13.92 -7.08
C SER A 144 15.85 12.56 -6.67
N ARG A 145 15.67 11.68 -7.66
CA ARG A 145 15.26 10.30 -7.44
C ARG A 145 16.33 9.50 -6.69
N GLU A 146 17.59 9.78 -6.94
CA GLU A 146 18.70 9.14 -6.22
C GLU A 146 18.65 9.47 -4.73
N GLU A 147 18.42 10.75 -4.39
CA GLU A 147 18.20 11.17 -3.01
C GLU A 147 16.98 10.49 -2.38
N LEU A 148 15.88 10.31 -3.15
CA LEU A 148 14.69 9.59 -2.71
C LEU A 148 15.02 8.12 -2.35
N ASN A 149 15.71 7.43 -3.23
CA ASN A 149 16.10 6.05 -3.01
C ASN A 149 17.03 5.94 -1.78
N ASN A 150 18.04 6.79 -1.69
CA ASN A 150 18.96 6.83 -0.55
C ASN A 150 18.26 7.19 0.76
N LEU A 151 17.25 8.07 0.72
CA LEU A 151 16.43 8.38 1.88
C LEU A 151 15.75 7.14 2.42
N PHE A 152 15.06 6.36 1.58
CA PHE A 152 14.39 5.13 2.02
C PHE A 152 15.38 4.08 2.54
N ILE A 153 16.48 3.85 1.82
CA ILE A 153 17.47 2.83 2.18
C ILE A 153 18.13 3.12 3.54
N ASN A 154 18.43 4.39 3.83
CA ASN A 154 19.23 4.78 4.99
C ASN A 154 18.42 5.38 6.15
N PHE A 155 17.09 5.47 6.05
CA PHE A 155 16.28 6.23 7.00
C PHE A 155 16.16 5.56 8.37
N SER A 156 15.97 4.26 8.40
CA SER A 156 15.64 3.53 9.62
C SER A 156 16.67 2.43 9.95
N LYS A 157 16.58 1.86 11.15
CA LYS A 157 17.37 0.67 11.53
C LYS A 157 16.93 -0.57 10.75
N ASN A 158 15.71 -0.54 10.20
CA ASN A 158 15.20 -1.57 9.32
C ASN A 158 15.71 -1.30 7.92
N ASP A 159 16.26 -2.33 7.27
CA ASP A 159 16.66 -2.22 5.88
C ASP A 159 15.41 -2.11 4.98
N LEU A 160 15.23 -0.96 4.34
CA LEU A 160 14.15 -0.71 3.37
C LEU A 160 14.64 -0.80 1.91
N SER A 161 15.85 -1.31 1.67
CA SER A 161 16.41 -1.48 0.32
C SER A 161 15.54 -2.38 -0.55
N TRP A 162 14.95 -3.44 0.03
CA TRP A 162 14.00 -4.33 -0.64
C TRP A 162 12.81 -3.56 -1.24
N PHE A 163 12.35 -2.51 -0.55
CA PHE A 163 11.22 -1.73 -1.05
C PHE A 163 11.58 -0.99 -2.33
N ILE A 164 12.74 -0.36 -2.37
CA ILE A 164 13.20 0.40 -3.54
C ILE A 164 13.59 -0.53 -4.68
N TYR A 165 14.42 -1.56 -4.40
CA TYR A 165 15.03 -2.37 -5.45
C TYR A 165 14.12 -3.51 -5.92
N ASP A 166 13.35 -4.11 -5.03
CA ASP A 166 12.56 -5.28 -5.34
C ASP A 166 11.07 -4.96 -5.51
N TYR A 167 10.48 -4.22 -4.59
CA TYR A 167 9.05 -3.94 -4.63
C TYR A 167 8.70 -2.88 -5.69
N ILE A 168 9.38 -1.73 -5.70
CA ILE A 168 9.17 -0.66 -6.69
C ILE A 168 9.95 -0.92 -7.98
N GLY A 169 11.21 -1.39 -7.87
CA GLY A 169 12.16 -1.53 -8.98
C GLY A 169 12.05 -2.81 -9.78
N LYS A 170 11.32 -3.80 -9.28
CA LYS A 170 11.12 -5.07 -9.99
C LYS A 170 9.64 -5.44 -10.04
N ARG A 171 9.31 -6.29 -10.99
CA ARG A 171 7.95 -6.80 -11.18
C ARG A 171 7.70 -8.07 -10.35
N GLN A 172 8.21 -8.11 -9.14
CA GLN A 172 8.09 -9.26 -8.26
C GLN A 172 6.95 -9.04 -7.25
N SER A 173 6.08 -10.02 -7.15
CA SER A 173 5.09 -10.09 -6.07
C SER A 173 5.72 -10.72 -4.83
N ILE A 174 5.30 -10.25 -3.67
CA ILE A 174 5.61 -10.90 -2.38
C ILE A 174 4.77 -12.17 -2.29
N ASP A 175 5.40 -13.34 -2.25
CA ASP A 175 4.73 -14.65 -2.17
C ASP A 175 5.29 -15.45 -0.99
N LEU A 176 4.63 -15.33 0.16
CA LEU A 176 5.01 -16.03 1.38
C LEU A 176 4.38 -17.42 1.44
N LYS A 177 5.21 -18.44 1.60
CA LYS A 177 4.78 -19.81 1.81
C LYS A 177 4.99 -20.20 3.28
N ILE A 178 3.93 -20.69 3.91
CA ILE A 178 3.97 -21.18 5.28
C ILE A 178 3.88 -22.70 5.25
N LYS A 179 4.84 -23.38 5.86
CA LYS A 179 4.86 -24.83 6.01
C LYS A 179 4.96 -25.22 7.48
N LYS A 180 4.03 -26.02 7.95
CA LYS A 180 4.11 -26.60 9.30
C LYS A 180 5.22 -27.66 9.33
N THR A 181 6.18 -27.51 10.24
CA THR A 181 7.35 -28.40 10.39
C THR A 181 7.34 -29.19 11.69
N GLY A 182 6.42 -28.89 12.62
CA GLY A 182 6.25 -29.57 13.90
C GLY A 182 4.91 -29.21 14.52
N GLU A 183 4.69 -29.62 15.78
CA GLU A 183 3.41 -29.38 16.46
C GLU A 183 3.09 -27.88 16.56
N ASN A 184 4.09 -27.06 16.94
CA ASN A 184 3.99 -25.61 17.08
C ASN A 184 5.04 -24.85 16.25
N ASN A 185 5.70 -25.51 15.28
CA ASN A 185 6.74 -24.93 14.47
C ASN A 185 6.27 -24.70 13.04
N PHE A 186 6.53 -23.51 12.54
CA PHE A 186 6.22 -23.13 11.17
C PHE A 186 7.46 -22.57 10.49
N LEU A 187 7.69 -22.97 9.26
CA LEU A 187 8.68 -22.37 8.38
C LEU A 187 7.95 -21.40 7.46
N VAL A 188 8.38 -20.15 7.48
CA VAL A 188 7.96 -19.15 6.52
C VAL A 188 9.08 -18.97 5.51
N SER A 189 8.76 -19.03 4.24
CA SER A 189 9.72 -18.81 3.15
C SER A 189 9.11 -17.90 2.10
N GLU A 190 9.90 -16.96 1.62
CA GLU A 190 9.54 -16.11 0.48
C GLU A 190 9.97 -16.82 -0.82
N LYS A 191 9.09 -16.85 -1.82
CA LYS A 191 9.26 -17.67 -3.02
C LYS A 191 10.15 -17.00 -4.08
N ASN A 192 10.19 -15.69 -4.10
CA ASN A 192 10.91 -14.89 -5.09
C ASN A 192 12.29 -14.42 -4.60
N ASN A 193 12.74 -14.91 -3.44
CA ASN A 193 14.01 -14.53 -2.79
C ASN A 193 14.12 -13.02 -2.51
N ILE A 194 13.02 -12.39 -2.12
CA ILE A 194 13.01 -11.02 -1.62
C ILE A 194 13.26 -11.07 -0.12
N ASP A 195 14.30 -10.41 0.34
CA ASP A 195 14.61 -10.28 1.77
C ASP A 195 13.77 -9.15 2.36
N LEU A 196 12.57 -9.50 2.81
CA LEU A 196 11.61 -8.54 3.35
C LEU A 196 11.16 -8.94 4.75
N PRO A 197 10.91 -7.97 5.62
CA PRO A 197 10.29 -8.23 6.90
C PRO A 197 8.84 -8.70 6.69
N TYR A 198 8.39 -9.62 7.54
CA TYR A 198 7.00 -10.08 7.54
C TYR A 198 6.43 -10.10 8.96
N SER A 199 5.14 -9.88 9.08
CA SER A 199 4.45 -9.95 10.37
C SER A 199 3.74 -11.29 10.54
N VAL A 200 3.85 -11.87 11.74
CA VAL A 200 3.09 -13.05 12.14
C VAL A 200 2.12 -12.65 13.23
N GLY A 201 0.83 -12.91 13.00
CA GLY A 201 -0.24 -12.62 13.95
C GLY A 201 -0.90 -13.91 14.45
N LEU A 202 -1.25 -13.97 15.74
CA LEU A 202 -2.14 -14.97 16.30
C LEU A 202 -3.54 -14.41 16.35
N LEU A 203 -4.50 -15.14 15.79
CA LEU A 203 -5.91 -14.80 15.81
C LEU A 203 -6.65 -15.62 16.87
N LYS A 204 -7.49 -14.95 17.66
CA LYS A 204 -8.45 -15.59 18.55
C LYS A 204 -9.80 -14.88 18.39
N ASN A 205 -10.85 -15.63 18.02
CA ASN A 205 -12.18 -15.07 17.74
C ASN A 205 -12.13 -13.88 16.77
N ASP A 206 -11.44 -14.06 15.63
CA ASP A 206 -11.23 -13.06 14.57
C ASP A 206 -10.52 -11.76 15.02
N SER A 207 -9.92 -11.77 16.19
CA SER A 207 -9.11 -10.65 16.69
C SER A 207 -7.66 -11.03 16.83
N ILE A 208 -6.77 -10.13 16.42
CA ILE A 208 -5.31 -10.32 16.59
C ILE A 208 -5.00 -10.16 18.08
N VAL A 209 -4.54 -11.25 18.71
CA VAL A 209 -4.15 -11.26 20.13
C VAL A 209 -2.64 -11.12 20.34
N TYR A 210 -1.87 -11.36 19.28
CA TYR A 210 -0.43 -11.21 19.28
C TYR A 210 0.05 -10.93 17.85
N SER A 211 1.02 -10.04 17.71
CA SER A 211 1.70 -9.80 16.44
C SER A 211 3.18 -9.55 16.68
N LYS A 212 4.02 -10.10 15.82
CA LYS A 212 5.47 -9.87 15.82
C LYS A 212 6.00 -9.76 14.40
N ILE A 213 6.89 -8.80 14.19
CA ILE A 213 7.62 -8.62 12.93
C ILE A 213 8.91 -9.43 13.01
N TYR A 214 9.23 -10.15 11.94
CA TYR A 214 10.45 -10.92 11.72
C TYR A 214 11.16 -10.34 10.49
N ASN A 215 12.46 -10.21 10.59
CA ASN A 215 13.37 -9.87 9.49
C ASN A 215 14.04 -11.13 8.99
#